data_38b1043d0344c556e283d088ad75630a
#
_entry.id   38b1043d0344c556e283d088ad75630a
#
_cell.length_a   1.000
_cell.length_b   1.000
_cell.length_c   1.000
_cell.angle_alpha   90.00
_cell.angle_beta   90.00
_cell.angle_gamma   90.00
#
_symmetry.space_group_name_H-M   'P 1'
#
loop_
_entity.id
_entity.type
_entity.pdbx_description
1 polymer ?
#
loop_
_entity_poly.entity_id
_entity_poly.type
_entity_poly.pdbx_seq_one_letter_code
_entity_poly.pdbx_strand_id
1 'polypeptide(L)'
;RFPGQAFGRGATGVLAKVDEGLTLLAQALDSFEEENPGSTPAKLELDLFGFSRGAAAARHFANQILLRERGPLGTLRRAGKLGLVSGFDWRDDVVINFIGLFDTVAALGGWDDWGDPSDNVNGGIDLYLAPDAARQVVHLVARDEYRRNFALNQVAPPHWEIVLPGAHSDLGGGYPPLDSERLYPIRPRSNWVSRATSPFSTLAYQQAQRDTEYARQADLLDPQDRTARLETDVWEHFTPFSGGRSDQMKYVLAAPYLERRVYGHLSRVY
;
A
#
# COMPACT_ATOMS: atom_id res chain seq x y z
N ARG A 1 9.25 7.04 -8.63
CA ARG A 1 8.56 6.44 -7.46
C ARG A 1 8.17 7.58 -6.52
N PHE A 2 6.92 7.70 -6.18
CA PHE A 2 6.44 8.73 -5.27
C PHE A 2 6.82 8.36 -3.82
N PRO A 3 7.33 9.31 -3.01
CA PRO A 3 7.77 9.04 -1.63
C PRO A 3 6.71 8.35 -0.77
N GLY A 4 5.44 8.69 -0.93
CA GLY A 4 4.34 8.09 -0.18
C GLY A 4 4.07 6.63 -0.52
N GLN A 5 4.41 6.17 -1.73
CA GLN A 5 4.30 4.76 -2.09
C GLN A 5 5.40 3.91 -1.47
N ALA A 6 6.60 4.49 -1.29
CA ALA A 6 7.74 3.78 -0.73
C ALA A 6 7.79 3.86 0.81
N PHE A 7 7.39 5.00 1.39
CA PHE A 7 7.63 5.28 2.81
C PHE A 7 6.35 5.62 3.60
N GLY A 8 5.18 5.65 2.97
CA GLY A 8 3.92 6.02 3.61
C GLY A 8 3.85 7.48 4.11
N ARG A 9 4.80 8.33 3.70
CA ARG A 9 4.97 9.73 4.13
C ARG A 9 4.92 10.69 2.94
N GLY A 10 4.83 11.99 3.23
CA GLY A 10 4.72 13.05 2.21
C GLY A 10 3.30 13.20 1.67
N ALA A 11 3.13 13.91 0.55
CA ALA A 11 1.83 14.24 -0.03
C ALA A 11 0.94 13.04 -0.40
N THR A 12 1.52 11.83 -0.48
CA THR A 12 0.80 10.57 -0.75
C THR A 12 0.82 9.62 0.45
N GLY A 13 1.21 10.10 1.63
CA GLY A 13 1.23 9.34 2.88
C GLY A 13 -0.14 9.19 3.51
N VAL A 14 -0.24 8.35 4.55
CA VAL A 14 -1.49 8.07 5.27
C VAL A 14 -2.12 9.35 5.83
N LEU A 15 -1.36 10.17 6.54
CA LEU A 15 -1.86 11.42 7.13
C LEU A 15 -2.37 12.39 6.08
N ALA A 16 -1.62 12.56 4.97
CA ALA A 16 -2.05 13.44 3.87
C ALA A 16 -3.36 12.96 3.22
N LYS A 17 -3.58 11.64 3.15
CA LYS A 17 -4.84 11.07 2.66
C LYS A 17 -6.01 11.29 3.62
N VAL A 18 -5.75 11.29 4.91
CA VAL A 18 -6.77 11.64 5.91
C VAL A 18 -7.15 13.11 5.82
N ASP A 19 -6.18 14.02 5.69
CA ASP A 19 -6.42 15.45 5.50
C ASP A 19 -7.18 15.74 4.19
N GLU A 20 -6.83 15.05 3.12
CA GLU A 20 -7.55 15.11 1.85
C GLU A 20 -9.00 14.63 2.03
N GLY A 21 -9.22 13.51 2.73
CA GLY A 21 -10.56 12.98 3.02
C GLY A 21 -11.43 13.96 3.81
N LEU A 22 -10.88 14.64 4.81
CA LEU A 22 -11.57 15.68 5.57
C LEU A 22 -11.93 16.87 4.69
N THR A 23 -11.04 17.26 3.79
CA THR A 23 -11.29 18.35 2.83
C THR A 23 -12.40 17.99 1.85
N LEU A 24 -12.38 16.77 1.30
CA LEU A 24 -13.42 16.27 0.40
C LEU A 24 -14.77 16.14 1.09
N LEU A 25 -14.80 15.74 2.36
CA LEU A 25 -16.04 15.71 3.15
C LEU A 25 -16.64 17.11 3.29
N ALA A 26 -15.82 18.12 3.61
CA ALA A 26 -16.29 19.49 3.70
C ALA A 26 -16.85 19.99 2.34
N GLN A 27 -16.12 19.73 1.24
CA GLN A 27 -16.57 20.08 -0.11
C GLN A 27 -17.88 19.39 -0.49
N ALA A 28 -18.04 18.11 -0.14
CA ALA A 28 -19.29 17.37 -0.41
C ALA A 28 -20.50 17.98 0.33
N LEU A 29 -20.29 18.50 1.54
CA LEU A 29 -21.34 19.16 2.32
C LEU A 29 -21.66 20.56 1.75
N ASP A 30 -20.66 21.32 1.33
CA ASP A 30 -20.85 22.59 0.65
C ASP A 30 -21.67 22.37 -0.66
N SER A 31 -21.28 21.38 -1.46
CA SER A 31 -22.02 21.01 -2.69
C SER A 31 -23.45 20.58 -2.40
N PHE A 32 -23.67 19.83 -1.31
CA PHE A 32 -25.04 19.44 -0.91
C PHE A 32 -25.92 20.67 -0.62
N GLU A 33 -25.42 21.67 0.08
CA GLU A 33 -26.16 22.90 0.37
C GLU A 33 -26.46 23.71 -0.90
N GLU A 34 -25.50 23.78 -1.84
CA GLU A 34 -25.68 24.43 -3.13
C GLU A 34 -26.74 23.73 -4.00
N GLU A 35 -26.75 22.41 -4.05
CA GLU A 35 -27.69 21.59 -4.81
C GLU A 35 -29.08 21.53 -4.17
N ASN A 36 -29.18 21.74 -2.84
CA ASN A 36 -30.41 21.66 -2.05
C ASN A 36 -30.65 22.95 -1.26
N PRO A 37 -30.94 24.08 -1.89
CA PRO A 37 -31.11 25.38 -1.21
C PRO A 37 -32.15 25.31 -0.08
N GLY A 38 -31.75 25.75 1.11
CA GLY A 38 -32.61 25.75 2.29
C GLY A 38 -32.64 24.41 3.05
N SER A 39 -31.88 23.41 2.59
CA SER A 39 -31.66 22.15 3.31
C SER A 39 -30.32 22.18 4.01
N THR A 40 -30.31 21.75 5.27
CA THR A 40 -29.08 21.67 6.07
C THR A 40 -28.92 20.23 6.59
N PRO A 41 -27.76 19.60 6.48
CA PRO A 41 -27.52 18.24 6.97
C PRO A 41 -27.85 18.11 8.47
N ALA A 42 -28.72 17.17 8.78
CA ALA A 42 -29.10 16.84 10.16
C ALA A 42 -28.29 15.69 10.73
N LYS A 43 -27.61 14.91 9.88
CA LYS A 43 -26.84 13.73 10.28
C LYS A 43 -25.69 13.48 9.30
N LEU A 44 -24.57 13.00 9.80
CA LEU A 44 -23.44 12.51 9.03
C LEU A 44 -23.33 11.00 9.23
N GLU A 45 -23.63 10.24 8.20
CA GLU A 45 -23.46 8.79 8.16
C GLU A 45 -22.34 8.44 7.18
N LEU A 46 -21.38 7.66 7.63
CA LEU A 46 -20.14 7.37 6.89
C LEU A 46 -19.93 5.88 6.76
N ASP A 47 -19.55 5.46 5.55
CA ASP A 47 -18.99 4.14 5.25
C ASP A 47 -17.55 4.32 4.80
N LEU A 48 -16.61 3.59 5.41
CA LEU A 48 -15.19 3.72 5.17
C LEU A 48 -14.63 2.41 4.63
N PHE A 49 -13.79 2.52 3.59
CA PHE A 49 -13.12 1.37 3.01
C PHE A 49 -11.64 1.68 2.78
N GLY A 50 -10.82 0.65 2.91
CA GLY A 50 -9.40 0.80 2.59
C GLY A 50 -8.66 -0.52 2.44
N PHE A 51 -7.66 -0.50 1.57
CA PHE A 51 -6.71 -1.59 1.37
C PHE A 51 -5.31 -1.16 1.78
N SER A 52 -4.57 -2.04 2.49
CA SER A 52 -3.18 -1.80 2.85
C SER A 52 -3.02 -0.50 3.66
N ARG A 53 -2.17 0.43 3.24
CA ARG A 53 -2.07 1.77 3.83
C ARG A 53 -3.34 2.60 3.71
N GLY A 54 -4.20 2.30 2.73
CA GLY A 54 -5.54 2.86 2.64
C GLY A 54 -6.44 2.36 3.77
N ALA A 55 -6.28 1.11 4.22
CA ALA A 55 -6.98 0.60 5.40
C ALA A 55 -6.46 1.28 6.69
N ALA A 56 -5.15 1.52 6.80
CA ALA A 56 -4.59 2.31 7.88
C ALA A 56 -5.13 3.76 7.86
N ALA A 57 -5.25 4.37 6.69
CA ALA A 57 -5.86 5.70 6.53
C ALA A 57 -7.35 5.70 6.93
N ALA A 58 -8.12 4.69 6.54
CA ALA A 58 -9.53 4.57 6.91
C ALA A 58 -9.71 4.45 8.44
N ARG A 59 -8.86 3.68 9.11
CA ARG A 59 -8.87 3.55 10.58
C ARG A 59 -8.54 4.88 11.25
N HIS A 60 -7.46 5.54 10.83
CA HIS A 60 -7.08 6.83 11.39
C HIS A 60 -8.15 7.90 11.09
N PHE A 61 -8.70 7.93 9.88
CA PHE A 61 -9.80 8.82 9.52
C PHE A 61 -11.02 8.60 10.43
N ALA A 62 -11.42 7.34 10.67
CA ALA A 62 -12.49 7.00 11.61
C ALA A 62 -12.24 7.61 12.98
N ASN A 63 -11.03 7.46 13.52
CA ASN A 63 -10.67 8.02 14.82
C ASN A 63 -10.73 9.56 14.82
N GLN A 64 -10.31 10.22 13.72
CA GLN A 64 -10.43 11.68 13.59
C GLN A 64 -11.90 12.14 13.54
N ILE A 65 -12.77 11.41 12.85
CA ILE A 65 -14.22 11.67 12.82
C ILE A 65 -14.84 11.50 14.22
N LEU A 66 -14.45 10.45 14.94
CA LEU A 66 -14.96 10.12 16.27
C LEU A 66 -14.47 11.08 17.39
N LEU A 67 -13.49 11.94 17.12
CA LEU A 67 -13.20 13.09 17.98
C LEU A 67 -14.34 14.13 17.96
N ARG A 68 -15.23 14.04 16.95
CA ARG A 68 -16.48 14.83 16.87
C ARG A 68 -16.20 16.34 16.99
N GLU A 69 -16.87 17.04 17.90
CA GLU A 69 -16.68 18.48 18.12
C GLU A 69 -15.24 18.87 18.48
N ARG A 70 -14.50 17.99 19.16
CA ARG A 70 -13.11 18.23 19.59
C ARG A 70 -12.10 18.00 18.46
N GLY A 71 -12.52 17.34 17.40
CA GLY A 71 -11.68 16.97 16.27
C GLY A 71 -11.79 17.92 15.06
N PRO A 72 -11.36 17.42 13.91
CA PRO A 72 -11.39 18.16 12.65
C PRO A 72 -12.79 18.65 12.25
N LEU A 73 -13.83 17.84 12.46
CA LEU A 73 -15.21 18.23 12.16
C LEU A 73 -15.64 19.47 12.93
N GLY A 74 -15.35 19.52 14.25
CA GLY A 74 -15.66 20.70 15.05
C GLY A 74 -14.84 21.92 14.62
N THR A 75 -13.62 21.72 14.15
CA THR A 75 -12.81 22.81 13.60
C THR A 75 -13.42 23.35 12.31
N LEU A 76 -13.84 22.48 11.39
CA LEU A 76 -14.54 22.86 10.16
C LEU A 76 -15.83 23.62 10.46
N ARG A 77 -16.62 23.16 11.43
CA ARG A 77 -17.86 23.86 11.84
C ARG A 77 -17.58 25.26 12.38
N ARG A 78 -16.61 25.40 13.27
CA ARG A 78 -16.20 26.72 13.81
C ARG A 78 -15.67 27.66 12.75
N ALA A 79 -15.05 27.13 11.69
CA ALA A 79 -14.58 27.91 10.53
C ALA A 79 -15.70 28.24 9.52
N GLY A 80 -16.95 27.84 9.77
CA GLY A 80 -18.06 28.04 8.86
C GLY A 80 -17.99 27.20 7.57
N LYS A 81 -17.19 26.14 7.58
CA LYS A 81 -16.99 25.21 6.45
C LYS A 81 -17.78 23.90 6.60
N LEU A 82 -18.65 23.84 7.57
CA LEU A 82 -19.50 22.69 7.84
C LEU A 82 -20.85 23.18 8.33
N GLY A 83 -21.81 23.29 7.39
CA GLY A 83 -23.19 23.63 7.66
C GLY A 83 -23.91 22.43 8.27
N LEU A 84 -24.42 22.58 9.49
CA LEU A 84 -25.19 21.56 10.19
C LEU A 84 -26.38 22.21 10.89
N VAL A 85 -27.48 21.48 11.04
CA VAL A 85 -28.69 21.99 11.72
C VAL A 85 -28.36 22.53 13.10
N SER A 86 -29.18 23.47 13.60
CA SER A 86 -28.95 24.13 14.90
C SER A 86 -29.03 23.18 16.09
N GLY A 87 -29.75 22.07 15.98
CA GLY A 87 -29.89 21.03 17.01
C GLY A 87 -28.97 19.83 16.81
N PHE A 88 -27.94 19.92 15.96
CA PHE A 88 -27.04 18.80 15.65
C PHE A 88 -26.33 18.29 16.91
N ASP A 89 -26.54 17.02 17.22
CA ASP A 89 -25.90 16.31 18.31
C ASP A 89 -24.67 15.54 17.82
N TRP A 90 -23.50 15.99 18.25
CA TRP A 90 -22.25 15.37 17.87
C TRP A 90 -22.13 13.89 18.22
N ARG A 91 -22.85 13.42 19.21
CA ARG A 91 -22.80 12.04 19.68
C ARG A 91 -23.69 11.13 18.81
N ASP A 92 -24.90 11.60 18.54
CA ASP A 92 -25.93 10.77 17.91
C ASP A 92 -26.04 11.00 16.40
N ASP A 93 -25.64 12.20 15.91
CA ASP A 93 -25.75 12.59 14.49
C ASP A 93 -24.45 12.38 13.71
N VAL A 94 -23.34 11.97 14.34
CA VAL A 94 -22.13 11.52 13.65
C VAL A 94 -21.98 10.01 13.83
N VAL A 95 -22.25 9.25 12.79
CA VAL A 95 -22.27 7.78 12.82
C VAL A 95 -21.38 7.21 11.70
N ILE A 96 -20.51 6.28 12.07
CA ILE A 96 -19.84 5.41 11.10
C ILE A 96 -20.64 4.13 11.07
N ASN A 97 -21.28 3.84 9.91
CA ASN A 97 -22.08 2.63 9.76
C ASN A 97 -21.20 1.41 9.54
N PHE A 98 -20.23 1.55 8.63
CA PHE A 98 -19.39 0.42 8.23
C PHE A 98 -17.93 0.82 8.04
N ILE A 99 -17.01 -0.04 8.47
CA ILE A 99 -15.59 0.06 8.14
C ILE A 99 -15.15 -1.27 7.52
N GLY A 100 -14.85 -1.26 6.22
CA GLY A 100 -14.34 -2.39 5.45
C GLY A 100 -12.82 -2.28 5.26
N LEU A 101 -12.06 -3.17 5.87
CA LEU A 101 -10.60 -3.16 5.83
C LEU A 101 -10.08 -4.36 5.05
N PHE A 102 -9.13 -4.12 4.17
CA PHE A 102 -8.47 -5.17 3.40
C PHE A 102 -6.99 -5.13 3.75
N ASP A 103 -6.55 -6.11 4.52
CA ASP A 103 -5.17 -6.39 4.88
C ASP A 103 -4.38 -5.15 5.31
N THR A 104 -4.75 -4.59 6.46
CA THR A 104 -4.20 -3.32 6.97
C THR A 104 -2.69 -3.42 7.17
N VAL A 105 -1.93 -2.54 6.51
CA VAL A 105 -0.47 -2.40 6.68
C VAL A 105 -0.14 -0.95 6.97
N ALA A 106 0.38 -0.67 8.16
CA ALA A 106 0.78 0.68 8.57
C ALA A 106 2.25 0.98 8.31
N ALA A 107 3.04 0.03 7.79
CA ALA A 107 4.49 0.13 7.61
C ALA A 107 4.89 1.50 7.03
N LEU A 108 5.23 2.43 7.91
CA LEU A 108 5.81 3.72 7.60
C LEU A 108 7.33 3.52 7.59
N GLY A 109 7.89 3.14 6.44
CA GLY A 109 9.32 2.99 6.29
C GLY A 109 10.07 4.25 6.72
N GLY A 110 10.59 4.28 7.94
CA GLY A 110 11.41 5.31 8.51
C GLY A 110 12.54 4.70 9.30
N TRP A 111 13.66 5.38 9.38
CA TRP A 111 14.81 5.00 10.22
C TRP A 111 14.47 4.99 11.71
N ASP A 112 13.32 5.55 12.07
CA ASP A 112 12.84 5.69 13.44
C ASP A 112 11.96 4.50 13.88
N ASP A 113 11.62 3.61 12.92
CA ASP A 113 10.75 2.46 13.13
C ASP A 113 11.57 1.21 13.47
N TRP A 114 12.41 1.32 14.52
CA TRP A 114 13.06 0.18 15.17
C TRP A 114 12.07 -0.62 16.03
N GLY A 115 10.80 -0.19 16.00
CA GLY A 115 9.70 -0.83 16.68
C GLY A 115 9.05 -1.94 15.85
N ASP A 116 8.12 -2.61 16.45
CA ASP A 116 7.28 -3.62 15.81
C ASP A 116 6.34 -2.94 14.81
N PRO A 117 6.44 -3.19 13.49
CA PRO A 117 5.55 -2.60 12.51
C PRO A 117 4.10 -3.08 12.64
N SER A 118 3.82 -4.03 13.53
CA SER A 118 2.48 -4.53 13.84
C SER A 118 1.80 -3.79 14.97
N ASP A 119 2.49 -2.87 15.66
CA ASP A 119 1.86 -2.09 16.72
C ASP A 119 0.84 -1.06 16.17
N ASN A 120 -0.08 -0.61 17.03
CA ASN A 120 -1.17 0.28 16.64
C ASN A 120 -0.76 1.77 16.66
N VAL A 121 0.49 2.10 16.98
CA VAL A 121 0.99 3.48 17.11
C VAL A 121 2.17 3.69 16.18
N ASN A 122 1.89 4.09 14.95
CA ASN A 122 2.88 4.32 13.91
C ASN A 122 2.96 5.80 13.54
N GLY A 123 3.97 6.51 14.05
CA GLY A 123 4.32 7.85 13.57
C GLY A 123 3.19 8.88 13.56
N GLY A 124 2.30 8.87 14.57
CA GLY A 124 1.15 9.78 14.66
C GLY A 124 -0.12 9.24 14.00
N ILE A 125 -0.12 7.99 13.52
CA ILE A 125 -1.30 7.30 13.00
C ILE A 125 -1.90 6.43 14.09
N ASP A 126 -3.15 6.68 14.44
CA ASP A 126 -3.93 5.86 15.38
C ASP A 126 -4.73 4.82 14.59
N LEU A 127 -4.39 3.55 14.79
CA LEU A 127 -5.04 2.41 14.14
C LEU A 127 -6.03 1.67 15.04
N TYR A 128 -6.04 1.99 16.34
CA TYR A 128 -6.97 1.35 17.24
C TYR A 128 -8.39 1.79 16.93
N LEU A 129 -9.28 0.82 16.77
CA LEU A 129 -10.71 1.05 16.65
C LEU A 129 -11.39 0.60 17.95
N ALA A 130 -12.04 1.54 18.64
CA ALA A 130 -12.83 1.21 19.81
C ALA A 130 -13.98 0.26 19.46
N PRO A 131 -14.49 -0.56 20.40
CA PRO A 131 -15.59 -1.49 20.16
C PRO A 131 -16.84 -0.87 19.53
N ASP A 132 -17.07 0.41 19.76
CA ASP A 132 -18.17 1.23 19.28
C ASP A 132 -17.76 2.22 18.18
N ALA A 133 -16.60 2.03 17.57
CA ALA A 133 -16.09 2.93 16.50
C ALA A 133 -17.02 3.01 15.28
N ALA A 134 -17.70 1.92 14.97
CA ALA A 134 -18.70 1.83 13.91
C ALA A 134 -19.76 0.81 14.29
N ARG A 135 -20.90 0.83 13.59
CA ARG A 135 -21.92 -0.23 13.76
C ARG A 135 -21.39 -1.61 13.37
N GLN A 136 -20.53 -1.64 12.36
CA GLN A 136 -19.84 -2.85 11.94
C GLN A 136 -18.43 -2.56 11.41
N VAL A 137 -17.46 -3.36 11.84
CA VAL A 137 -16.10 -3.37 11.28
C VAL A 137 -15.79 -4.78 10.81
N VAL A 138 -15.36 -4.90 9.56
CA VAL A 138 -14.92 -6.16 8.95
C VAL A 138 -13.52 -5.98 8.39
N HIS A 139 -12.59 -6.82 8.80
CA HIS A 139 -11.21 -6.85 8.33
C HIS A 139 -10.95 -8.17 7.61
N LEU A 140 -10.74 -8.11 6.30
CA LEU A 140 -10.30 -9.24 5.50
C LEU A 140 -8.77 -9.27 5.52
N VAL A 141 -8.17 -10.39 5.90
CA VAL A 141 -6.72 -10.53 6.06
C VAL A 141 -6.16 -11.65 5.20
N ALA A 142 -4.97 -11.42 4.65
CA ALA A 142 -4.27 -12.37 3.80
C ALA A 142 -3.62 -13.48 4.64
N ARG A 143 -3.97 -14.76 4.31
CA ARG A 143 -3.38 -15.93 4.97
C ARG A 143 -1.93 -16.15 4.57
N ASP A 144 -1.60 -15.86 3.31
CA ASP A 144 -0.37 -16.31 2.67
C ASP A 144 0.62 -15.14 2.40
N GLU A 145 0.51 -14.04 3.16
CA GLU A 145 1.46 -12.93 3.11
C GLU A 145 2.59 -13.14 4.12
N TYR A 146 3.82 -13.29 3.63
CA TYR A 146 5.01 -13.57 4.46
C TYR A 146 6.09 -12.48 4.42
N ARG A 147 5.86 -11.40 3.65
CA ARG A 147 6.82 -10.32 3.52
C ARG A 147 6.82 -9.45 4.78
N ARG A 148 7.99 -9.28 5.41
CA ARG A 148 8.14 -8.47 6.64
C ARG A 148 7.63 -7.03 6.49
N ASN A 149 7.74 -6.45 5.28
CA ASN A 149 7.27 -5.08 5.01
C ASN A 149 5.75 -4.97 4.88
N PHE A 150 5.04 -6.09 4.99
CA PHE A 150 3.58 -6.19 4.93
C PHE A 150 3.03 -6.80 6.22
N ALA A 151 3.67 -6.47 7.36
CA ALA A 151 3.18 -6.91 8.66
C ALA A 151 1.74 -6.41 8.88
N LEU A 152 0.86 -7.35 9.23
CA LEU A 152 -0.55 -7.10 9.42
C LEU A 152 -0.80 -6.32 10.72
N ASN A 153 -1.55 -5.23 10.65
CA ASN A 153 -2.12 -4.56 11.80
C ASN A 153 -3.55 -5.05 12.04
N GLN A 154 -3.71 -5.98 12.97
CA GLN A 154 -4.97 -6.61 13.30
C GLN A 154 -5.99 -5.62 13.89
N VAL A 155 -7.27 -5.99 13.90
CA VAL A 155 -8.32 -5.33 14.69
C VAL A 155 -8.60 -6.14 15.95
N ALA A 156 -8.96 -5.42 17.04
CA ALA A 156 -9.31 -6.08 18.29
C ALA A 156 -10.79 -6.50 18.32
N PRO A 157 -11.16 -7.54 19.06
CA PRO A 157 -12.56 -7.84 19.32
C PRO A 157 -13.32 -6.63 19.90
N PRO A 158 -14.61 -6.42 19.56
CA PRO A 158 -15.54 -7.37 18.93
C PRO A 158 -15.54 -7.32 17.40
N HIS A 159 -14.61 -6.60 16.77
CA HIS A 159 -14.55 -6.47 15.33
C HIS A 159 -14.24 -7.80 14.64
N TRP A 160 -14.76 -7.96 13.43
CA TRP A 160 -14.61 -9.21 12.71
C TRP A 160 -13.32 -9.19 11.88
N GLU A 161 -12.50 -10.23 12.07
CA GLU A 161 -11.34 -10.49 11.23
C GLU A 161 -11.55 -11.82 10.51
N ILE A 162 -11.53 -11.79 9.17
CA ILE A 162 -11.79 -12.94 8.31
C ILE A 162 -10.53 -13.23 7.51
N VAL A 163 -9.93 -14.39 7.74
CA VAL A 163 -8.73 -14.84 7.03
C VAL A 163 -9.14 -15.44 5.70
N LEU A 164 -8.62 -14.90 4.62
CA LEU A 164 -8.84 -15.39 3.25
C LEU A 164 -7.54 -15.96 2.67
N PRO A 165 -7.63 -16.96 1.79
CA PRO A 165 -6.47 -17.47 1.08
C PRO A 165 -5.92 -16.42 0.13
N GLY A 166 -4.61 -16.42 -0.07
CA GLY A 166 -3.90 -15.48 -0.93
C GLY A 166 -2.99 -14.52 -0.17
N ALA A 167 -2.18 -13.79 -0.92
CA ALA A 167 -1.27 -12.77 -0.42
C ALA A 167 -1.96 -11.39 -0.38
N HIS A 168 -1.27 -10.40 0.15
CA HIS A 168 -1.74 -9.02 0.31
C HIS A 168 -2.47 -8.45 -0.92
N SER A 169 -1.86 -8.58 -2.10
CA SER A 169 -2.42 -8.00 -3.32
C SER A 169 -3.62 -8.79 -3.86
N ASP A 170 -3.80 -10.04 -3.48
CA ASP A 170 -5.01 -10.80 -3.84
C ASP A 170 -6.24 -10.18 -3.16
N LEU A 171 -6.12 -9.78 -1.91
CA LEU A 171 -7.20 -9.12 -1.17
C LEU A 171 -7.49 -7.71 -1.69
N GLY A 172 -6.46 -7.02 -2.18
CA GLY A 172 -6.59 -5.68 -2.74
C GLY A 172 -7.11 -5.63 -4.17
N GLY A 173 -7.38 -6.78 -4.79
CA GLY A 173 -7.76 -6.84 -6.20
C GLY A 173 -6.63 -6.41 -7.15
N GLY A 174 -5.37 -6.49 -6.69
CA GLY A 174 -4.20 -6.07 -7.45
C GLY A 174 -3.74 -7.05 -8.52
N TYR A 175 -4.27 -8.27 -8.49
CA TYR A 175 -3.96 -9.28 -9.50
C TYR A 175 -5.22 -9.65 -10.30
N PRO A 176 -5.18 -9.56 -11.63
CA PRO A 176 -6.21 -10.12 -12.48
C PRO A 176 -6.21 -11.66 -12.33
N PRO A 177 -7.30 -12.33 -12.74
CA PRO A 177 -7.40 -13.81 -12.72
C PRO A 177 -6.21 -14.50 -13.39
N LEU A 178 -5.65 -13.87 -14.43
CA LEU A 178 -4.45 -14.29 -15.12
C LEU A 178 -3.58 -13.05 -15.38
N ASP A 179 -2.34 -13.09 -14.93
CA ASP A 179 -1.36 -12.01 -15.13
C ASP A 179 -0.02 -12.58 -15.64
N SER A 180 0.87 -11.69 -16.07
CA SER A 180 2.25 -12.01 -16.46
C SER A 180 3.19 -11.46 -15.40
N GLU A 181 3.81 -12.34 -14.64
CA GLU A 181 4.82 -11.98 -13.67
C GLU A 181 6.18 -11.80 -14.35
N ARG A 182 6.82 -10.65 -14.09
CA ARG A 182 8.16 -10.31 -14.55
C ARG A 182 9.02 -9.91 -13.36
N LEU A 183 9.98 -10.71 -13.04
CA LEU A 183 10.81 -10.47 -11.86
C LEU A 183 12.23 -11.02 -11.98
N TYR A 184 13.08 -10.58 -11.06
CA TYR A 184 14.40 -11.13 -10.83
C TYR A 184 14.36 -12.01 -9.58
N PRO A 185 14.28 -13.35 -9.72
CA PRO A 185 14.12 -14.26 -8.58
C PRO A 185 15.36 -14.28 -7.68
N ILE A 186 16.50 -13.90 -8.21
CA ILE A 186 17.76 -13.77 -7.48
C ILE A 186 18.28 -12.34 -7.64
N ARG A 187 18.80 -11.78 -6.55
CA ARG A 187 19.31 -10.40 -6.52
C ARG A 187 20.39 -10.18 -7.59
N PRO A 188 20.34 -9.09 -8.36
CA PRO A 188 21.32 -8.77 -9.37
C PRO A 188 22.75 -8.72 -8.81
N ARG A 189 23.67 -9.30 -9.57
CA ARG A 189 25.12 -9.17 -9.38
C ARG A 189 25.62 -7.93 -10.10
N SER A 190 26.73 -7.40 -9.66
CA SER A 190 27.26 -6.16 -10.25
C SER A 190 28.77 -6.10 -10.31
N ASN A 191 29.31 -5.43 -11.34
CA ASN A 191 30.73 -5.09 -11.49
C ASN A 191 30.92 -3.65 -12.01
N TRP A 192 31.95 -3.01 -11.52
CA TRP A 192 32.56 -1.85 -12.16
C TRP A 192 33.57 -2.30 -13.19
N VAL A 193 33.43 -1.86 -14.43
CA VAL A 193 34.33 -2.24 -15.54
C VAL A 193 34.57 -1.06 -16.47
N SER A 194 35.61 -1.13 -17.28
CA SER A 194 35.83 -0.14 -18.36
C SER A 194 34.63 -0.11 -19.31
N ARG A 195 34.31 1.06 -19.85
CA ARG A 195 33.26 1.24 -20.87
C ARG A 195 33.45 0.32 -22.08
N ALA A 196 34.71 0.02 -22.43
CA ALA A 196 35.03 -0.86 -23.55
C ALA A 196 34.79 -2.35 -23.23
N THR A 197 34.62 -2.73 -21.96
CA THR A 197 34.40 -4.13 -21.57
C THR A 197 33.00 -4.58 -21.99
N SER A 198 32.90 -5.73 -22.67
CA SER A 198 31.59 -6.33 -22.95
C SER A 198 30.87 -6.71 -21.66
N PRO A 199 29.57 -6.36 -21.48
CA PRO A 199 28.79 -6.78 -20.31
C PRO A 199 28.79 -8.29 -20.14
N PHE A 200 28.76 -9.03 -21.23
CA PHE A 200 28.74 -10.50 -21.28
C PHE A 200 30.07 -11.16 -20.84
N SER A 201 31.17 -10.40 -20.76
CA SER A 201 32.47 -10.91 -20.28
C SER A 201 32.69 -10.65 -18.79
N THR A 202 31.76 -10.03 -18.10
CA THR A 202 31.91 -9.67 -16.68
C THR A 202 31.66 -10.85 -15.73
N LEU A 203 32.27 -10.78 -14.53
CA LEU A 203 32.01 -11.75 -13.48
C LEU A 203 30.53 -11.71 -13.03
N ALA A 204 29.90 -10.52 -13.03
CA ALA A 204 28.48 -10.37 -12.76
C ALA A 204 27.63 -11.22 -13.69
N TYR A 205 27.89 -11.15 -15.00
CA TYR A 205 27.16 -11.94 -15.99
C TYR A 205 27.41 -13.44 -15.83
N GLN A 206 28.67 -13.86 -15.66
CA GLN A 206 29.00 -15.27 -15.44
C GLN A 206 28.35 -15.83 -14.18
N GLN A 207 28.29 -15.04 -13.12
CA GLN A 207 27.62 -15.46 -11.88
C GLN A 207 26.11 -15.53 -12.09
N ALA A 208 25.51 -14.53 -12.79
CA ALA A 208 24.10 -14.54 -13.11
C ALA A 208 23.68 -15.73 -13.98
N GLN A 209 24.55 -16.18 -14.90
CA GLN A 209 24.33 -17.42 -15.66
C GLN A 209 24.25 -18.66 -14.74
N ARG A 210 25.14 -18.77 -13.75
CA ARG A 210 25.08 -19.86 -12.76
C ARG A 210 23.81 -19.74 -11.88
N ASP A 211 23.46 -18.52 -11.48
CA ASP A 211 22.26 -18.25 -10.71
C ASP A 211 20.98 -18.56 -11.53
N THR A 212 21.00 -18.34 -12.85
CA THR A 212 19.91 -18.72 -13.78
C THR A 212 19.75 -20.23 -13.87
N GLU A 213 20.87 -20.97 -13.95
CA GLU A 213 20.82 -22.42 -13.99
C GLU A 213 20.32 -23.01 -12.64
N TYR A 214 20.75 -22.41 -11.52
CA TYR A 214 20.21 -22.76 -10.20
C TYR A 214 18.70 -22.49 -10.11
N ALA A 215 18.24 -21.33 -10.59
CA ALA A 215 16.83 -20.99 -10.61
C ALA A 215 16.01 -21.93 -11.50
N ARG A 216 16.61 -22.44 -12.61
CA ARG A 216 15.97 -23.44 -13.48
C ARG A 216 15.77 -24.76 -12.77
N GLN A 217 16.74 -25.18 -11.94
CA GLN A 217 16.63 -26.40 -11.15
C GLN A 217 15.62 -26.29 -10.00
N ALA A 218 15.28 -25.07 -9.58
CA ALA A 218 14.26 -24.80 -8.56
C ALA A 218 12.81 -24.92 -9.06
N ASP A 219 12.61 -25.32 -10.33
CA ASP A 219 11.30 -25.61 -10.93
C ASP A 219 10.31 -24.42 -10.85
N LEU A 220 10.81 -23.23 -11.13
CA LEU A 220 10.00 -21.99 -11.07
C LEU A 220 9.03 -21.81 -12.26
N LEU A 221 9.15 -22.67 -13.28
CA LEU A 221 8.37 -22.60 -14.50
C LEU A 221 7.31 -23.70 -14.51
N ASP A 222 6.07 -23.33 -14.85
CA ASP A 222 5.02 -24.31 -15.17
C ASP A 222 5.36 -24.95 -16.53
N PRO A 223 5.52 -26.28 -16.63
CA PRO A 223 5.79 -26.97 -17.91
C PRO A 223 4.70 -26.76 -18.95
N GLN A 224 3.48 -26.39 -18.54
CA GLN A 224 2.37 -26.12 -19.41
C GLN A 224 2.33 -24.68 -19.92
N ASP A 225 3.05 -23.75 -19.28
CA ASP A 225 3.16 -22.36 -19.72
C ASP A 225 4.23 -22.20 -20.80
N ARG A 226 3.83 -22.36 -22.06
CA ARG A 226 4.72 -22.18 -23.22
C ARG A 226 5.24 -20.75 -23.40
N THR A 227 4.72 -19.79 -22.63
CA THR A 227 5.18 -18.39 -22.66
C THR A 227 6.22 -18.10 -21.60
N ALA A 228 6.40 -19.02 -20.66
CA ALA A 228 7.34 -18.86 -19.56
C ALA A 228 8.80 -18.82 -20.07
N ARG A 229 9.56 -17.88 -19.51
CA ARG A 229 10.98 -17.68 -19.85
C ARG A 229 11.78 -17.55 -18.56
N LEU A 230 12.93 -18.16 -18.56
CA LEU A 230 13.95 -17.95 -17.53
C LEU A 230 15.29 -17.83 -18.23
N GLU A 231 15.83 -16.64 -18.27
CA GLU A 231 17.05 -16.29 -18.97
C GLU A 231 17.96 -15.40 -18.12
N THR A 232 19.21 -15.24 -18.53
CA THR A 232 20.13 -14.31 -17.88
C THR A 232 19.98 -12.95 -18.53
N ASP A 233 19.51 -11.97 -17.78
CA ASP A 233 19.46 -10.57 -18.21
C ASP A 233 20.71 -9.81 -17.76
N VAL A 234 21.13 -8.84 -18.57
CA VAL A 234 22.27 -7.97 -18.31
C VAL A 234 22.01 -6.56 -18.79
N TRP A 235 22.32 -5.58 -17.95
CA TRP A 235 22.16 -4.17 -18.31
C TRP A 235 23.31 -3.32 -17.76
N GLU A 236 23.46 -2.12 -18.33
CA GLU A 236 24.54 -1.20 -18.03
C GLU A 236 24.02 0.09 -17.44
N HIS A 237 24.74 0.60 -16.46
CA HIS A 237 24.53 1.93 -15.89
C HIS A 237 25.78 2.79 -16.09
N PHE A 238 25.60 3.92 -16.73
CA PHE A 238 26.63 4.93 -16.86
C PHE A 238 26.46 5.98 -15.76
N THR A 239 27.51 6.23 -14.97
CA THR A 239 27.44 7.29 -13.98
C THR A 239 27.56 8.65 -14.66
N PRO A 240 26.66 9.60 -14.34
CA PRO A 240 26.66 10.94 -14.94
C PRO A 240 27.69 11.89 -14.32
N PHE A 241 28.67 11.41 -13.55
CA PHE A 241 29.67 12.29 -12.95
C PHE A 241 30.74 12.71 -13.96
N SER A 242 30.69 13.97 -14.33
CA SER A 242 31.66 14.66 -15.16
C SER A 242 32.95 14.89 -14.38
N GLY A 243 34.05 14.35 -14.87
CA GLY A 243 35.40 14.70 -14.49
C GLY A 243 36.26 13.55 -13.93
N GLY A 244 37.24 13.10 -14.73
CA GLY A 244 38.27 12.16 -14.32
C GLY A 244 38.12 10.72 -14.78
N ARG A 245 38.84 9.78 -14.16
CA ARG A 245 38.85 8.35 -14.51
C ARG A 245 37.46 7.68 -14.49
N SER A 246 36.46 8.28 -13.84
CA SER A 246 35.08 7.78 -13.76
C SER A 246 34.37 7.78 -15.12
N ASP A 247 34.73 8.68 -16.04
CA ASP A 247 34.10 8.74 -17.38
C ASP A 247 34.43 7.55 -18.28
N GLN A 248 35.43 6.77 -17.91
CA GLN A 248 35.84 5.57 -18.61
C GLN A 248 35.27 4.27 -18.03
N MET A 249 34.47 4.38 -16.96
CA MET A 249 33.91 3.24 -16.25
C MET A 249 32.40 3.17 -16.43
N LYS A 250 31.86 1.95 -16.37
CA LYS A 250 30.43 1.66 -16.29
C LYS A 250 30.15 0.62 -15.24
N TYR A 251 28.91 0.61 -14.78
CA TYR A 251 28.39 -0.36 -13.83
C TYR A 251 27.55 -1.37 -14.60
N VAL A 252 27.97 -2.63 -14.60
CA VAL A 252 27.24 -3.73 -15.23
C VAL A 252 26.51 -4.52 -14.17
N LEU A 253 25.23 -4.71 -14.36
CA LEU A 253 24.38 -5.57 -13.53
C LEU A 253 23.91 -6.77 -14.35
N ALA A 254 23.78 -7.93 -13.72
CA ALA A 254 23.20 -9.11 -14.34
C ALA A 254 22.44 -9.95 -13.30
N ALA A 255 21.35 -10.58 -13.74
CA ALA A 255 20.52 -11.43 -12.90
C ALA A 255 19.74 -12.46 -13.73
N PRO A 256 19.28 -13.57 -13.12
CA PRO A 256 18.19 -14.35 -13.69
C PRO A 256 16.94 -13.48 -13.88
N TYR A 257 16.36 -13.51 -15.06
CA TYR A 257 15.09 -12.87 -15.39
C TYR A 257 14.03 -13.94 -15.63
N LEU A 258 12.94 -13.84 -14.89
CA LEU A 258 11.79 -14.72 -14.98
C LEU A 258 10.61 -13.96 -15.57
N GLU A 259 9.98 -14.54 -16.58
CA GLU A 259 8.68 -14.14 -17.09
C GLU A 259 7.78 -15.39 -17.16
N ARG A 260 6.62 -15.35 -16.50
CA ARG A 260 5.68 -16.47 -16.45
C ARG A 260 4.25 -15.99 -16.25
N ARG A 261 3.30 -16.83 -16.60
CA ARG A 261 1.90 -16.63 -16.24
C ARG A 261 1.69 -17.02 -14.78
N VAL A 262 0.94 -16.18 -14.09
CA VAL A 262 0.49 -16.43 -12.72
C VAL A 262 -1.02 -16.28 -12.64
N TYR A 263 -1.64 -17.09 -11.80
CA TYR A 263 -3.09 -17.03 -11.58
C TYR A 263 -3.33 -16.39 -10.21
N GLY A 264 -4.18 -15.38 -10.17
CA GLY A 264 -4.63 -14.77 -8.94
C GLY A 264 -5.33 -15.82 -8.08
N HIS A 265 -5.00 -15.89 -6.79
CA HIS A 265 -5.43 -16.96 -5.91
C HIS A 265 -6.97 -16.95 -5.70
N LEU A 266 -7.55 -15.76 -5.56
CA LEU A 266 -8.99 -15.58 -5.39
C LEU A 266 -9.80 -15.92 -6.65
N SER A 267 -9.19 -15.87 -7.84
CA SER A 267 -9.88 -16.22 -9.09
C SER A 267 -10.23 -17.73 -9.21
N ARG A 268 -9.67 -18.56 -8.33
CA ARG A 268 -9.95 -20.00 -8.29
C ARG A 268 -11.07 -20.39 -7.31
N VAL A 269 -11.61 -19.44 -6.58
CA VAL A 269 -12.62 -19.68 -5.54
C VAL A 269 -14.04 -19.45 -6.04
N TYR A 270 -14.22 -18.97 -7.27
CA TYR A 270 -15.51 -18.69 -7.90
C TYR A 270 -15.74 -19.53 -9.15
#